data_5efe5e4794a376b3aa93ebe3f71ec841
#
_entry.id   5efe5e4794a376b3aa93ebe3f71ec841
#
_cell.length_a   1.000
_cell.length_b   1.000
_cell.length_c   1.000
_cell.angle_alpha   90.00
_cell.angle_beta   90.00
_cell.angle_gamma   90.00
#
_symmetry.space_group_name_H-M   'P 1'
#
loop_
_entity.id
_entity.type
_entity.pdbx_description
1 polymer ?
#
loop_
_entity_poly.entity_id
_entity_poly.type
_entity_poly.pdbx_seq_one_letter_code
_entity_poly.pdbx_strand_id
1 'polypeptide(L)'
;MAESEAELKSLLMKVKEESEKVGLKLNVQKTKIMASGPITSWQIDGETVETVADFSFCGSKITADGDCRHEIKRCLLLARKVMTPCNLDSILKSRDITLSTNVHLVKAMVFPVVMYGCENWTIKKAEQRRIDAFELWCWRFLRVPLTARRSN
;
A
#
# COMPACT_ATOMS: atom_id res chain seq x y z
N MET A 1 -0.55 17.58 4.99
CA MET A 1 0.86 17.76 4.63
C MET A 1 1.17 19.24 4.68
N ALA A 2 2.39 19.63 5.03
CA ALA A 2 2.82 21.02 5.14
C ALA A 2 4.17 21.18 4.45
N GLU A 3 4.43 22.36 3.91
CA GLU A 3 5.69 22.67 3.22
C GLU A 3 6.77 23.19 4.18
N SER A 4 6.36 23.62 5.37
CA SER A 4 7.25 24.12 6.41
C SER A 4 6.91 23.59 7.80
N GLU A 5 7.91 23.62 8.70
CA GLU A 5 7.74 23.22 10.09
C GLU A 5 6.73 24.09 10.83
N ALA A 6 6.73 25.41 10.58
CA ALA A 6 5.81 26.36 11.18
C ALA A 6 4.36 26.10 10.74
N GLU A 7 4.15 25.81 9.47
CA GLU A 7 2.84 25.46 8.93
C GLU A 7 2.33 24.14 9.53
N LEU A 8 3.19 23.11 9.62
CA LEU A 8 2.82 21.83 10.23
C LEU A 8 2.41 22.02 11.69
N LYS A 9 3.12 22.84 12.46
CA LYS A 9 2.79 23.16 13.83
C LYS A 9 1.43 23.85 13.96
N SER A 10 1.15 24.82 13.09
CA SER A 10 -0.15 25.52 13.04
C SER A 10 -1.29 24.55 12.72
N LEU A 11 -1.11 23.68 11.74
CA LEU A 11 -2.10 22.66 11.37
C LEU A 11 -2.37 21.68 12.52
N LEU A 12 -1.31 21.23 13.19
CA LEU A 12 -1.43 20.30 14.31
C LEU A 12 -2.18 20.92 15.48
N MET A 13 -1.91 22.19 15.81
CA MET A 13 -2.62 22.91 16.88
C MET A 13 -4.10 23.06 16.53
N LYS A 14 -4.45 23.38 15.28
CA LYS A 14 -5.85 23.41 14.83
C LYS A 14 -6.54 22.06 14.96
N VAL A 15 -5.87 20.97 14.53
CA VAL A 15 -6.41 19.62 14.69
C VAL A 15 -6.65 19.29 16.15
N LYS A 16 -5.72 19.66 17.04
CA LYS A 16 -5.85 19.47 18.48
C LYS A 16 -7.08 20.21 19.01
N GLU A 17 -7.21 21.51 18.73
CA GLU A 17 -8.33 22.33 19.17
C GLU A 17 -9.69 21.79 18.69
N GLU A 18 -9.79 21.42 17.40
CA GLU A 18 -11.02 20.89 16.84
C GLU A 18 -11.35 19.50 17.38
N SER A 19 -10.35 18.65 17.63
CA SER A 19 -10.57 17.34 18.24
C SER A 19 -11.03 17.43 19.69
N GLU A 20 -10.51 18.38 20.47
CA GLU A 20 -10.92 18.62 21.85
C GLU A 20 -12.38 19.06 21.95
N LYS A 21 -12.89 19.85 21.00
CA LYS A 21 -14.30 20.27 20.94
C LYS A 21 -15.28 19.10 20.84
N VAL A 22 -14.85 18.00 20.20
CA VAL A 22 -15.66 16.77 20.07
C VAL A 22 -15.28 15.69 21.10
N GLY A 23 -14.49 16.05 22.13
CA GLY A 23 -14.12 15.17 23.23
C GLY A 23 -12.99 14.19 22.88
N LEU A 24 -12.30 14.36 21.75
CA LEU A 24 -11.15 13.53 21.36
C LEU A 24 -9.85 14.19 21.82
N LYS A 25 -8.93 13.39 22.38
CA LYS A 25 -7.60 13.86 22.76
C LYS A 25 -6.54 13.30 21.80
N LEU A 26 -5.63 14.18 21.37
CA LEU A 26 -4.49 13.79 20.55
C LEU A 26 -3.56 12.87 21.39
N ASN A 27 -3.26 11.69 20.83
CA ASN A 27 -2.30 10.79 21.47
C ASN A 27 -0.89 11.07 20.94
N VAL A 28 -0.08 11.81 21.70
CA VAL A 28 1.26 12.25 21.31
C VAL A 28 2.19 11.04 21.05
N GLN A 29 2.09 9.98 21.84
CA GLN A 29 2.92 8.78 21.68
C GLN A 29 2.65 8.03 20.38
N LYS A 30 1.41 8.10 19.87
CA LYS A 30 1.04 7.50 18.57
C LYS A 30 1.22 8.47 17.41
N THR A 31 1.40 9.75 17.68
CA THR A 31 1.65 10.77 16.66
C THR A 31 3.10 10.70 16.23
N LYS A 32 3.34 10.61 14.94
CA LYS A 32 4.68 10.54 14.35
C LYS A 32 4.82 11.58 13.26
N ILE A 33 6.01 12.12 13.12
CA ILE A 33 6.34 13.10 12.09
C ILE A 33 7.25 12.45 11.08
N MET A 34 6.93 12.64 9.81
CA MET A 34 7.76 12.21 8.69
C MET A 34 8.12 13.41 7.84
N ALA A 35 9.40 13.57 7.54
CA ALA A 35 9.89 14.66 6.72
C ALA A 35 10.93 14.19 5.72
N SER A 36 11.00 14.88 4.59
CA SER A 36 12.01 14.66 3.54
C SER A 36 13.35 15.30 3.83
N GLY A 37 13.51 16.03 4.95
CA GLY A 37 14.75 16.71 5.36
C GLY A 37 15.06 16.49 6.84
N PRO A 38 16.24 16.94 7.30
CA PRO A 38 16.60 16.86 8.71
C PRO A 38 15.67 17.74 9.54
N ILE A 39 14.89 17.11 10.43
CA ILE A 39 14.11 17.82 11.45
C ILE A 39 14.82 17.69 12.78
N THR A 40 15.02 18.83 13.45
CA THR A 40 15.36 18.91 14.86
C THR A 40 14.16 18.51 15.69
N SER A 41 14.40 17.95 16.90
CA SER A 41 13.38 17.40 17.79
C SER A 41 12.11 18.26 17.87
N TRP A 42 10.96 17.61 17.63
CA TRP A 42 9.64 18.24 17.73
C TRP A 42 9.00 17.94 19.06
N GLN A 43 8.39 18.96 19.66
CA GLN A 43 7.65 18.84 20.92
C GLN A 43 6.21 19.32 20.76
N ILE A 44 5.28 18.55 21.31
CA ILE A 44 3.87 18.89 21.46
C ILE A 44 3.56 18.82 22.94
N ASP A 45 3.09 19.93 23.53
CA ASP A 45 2.76 20.02 24.97
C ASP A 45 3.90 19.59 25.90
N GLY A 46 5.15 19.81 25.49
CA GLY A 46 6.35 19.41 26.27
C GLY A 46 6.76 17.94 26.08
N GLU A 47 5.99 17.14 25.33
CA GLU A 47 6.36 15.77 24.96
C GLU A 47 7.05 15.75 23.59
N THR A 48 8.12 14.97 23.49
CA THR A 48 8.87 14.83 22.24
C THR A 48 8.14 13.89 21.30
N VAL A 49 7.90 14.33 20.07
CA VAL A 49 7.28 13.52 19.01
C VAL A 49 8.37 12.80 18.23
N GLU A 50 8.18 11.50 18.01
CA GLU A 50 9.10 10.66 17.27
C GLU A 50 9.10 11.02 15.78
N THR A 51 10.29 11.28 15.23
CA THR A 51 10.49 11.44 13.78
C THR A 51 10.81 10.08 13.17
N VAL A 52 10.08 9.70 12.13
CA VAL A 52 10.21 8.41 11.46
C VAL A 52 10.53 8.56 9.99
N ALA A 53 11.32 7.63 9.45
CA ALA A 53 11.63 7.58 8.01
C ALA A 53 10.53 6.88 7.19
N ASP A 54 9.72 6.06 7.85
CA ASP A 54 8.60 5.37 7.24
C ASP A 54 7.42 5.26 8.22
N PHE A 55 6.23 5.17 7.67
CA PHE A 55 4.99 5.07 8.43
C PHE A 55 4.00 4.13 7.74
N SER A 56 3.34 3.28 8.51
CA SER A 56 2.27 2.42 7.99
C SER A 56 0.91 3.07 8.20
N PHE A 57 0.28 3.51 7.12
CA PHE A 57 -1.05 4.11 7.13
C PHE A 57 -2.05 3.20 6.43
N CYS A 58 -3.11 2.81 7.14
CA CYS A 58 -4.14 1.89 6.64
C CYS A 58 -3.57 0.62 5.99
N GLY A 59 -2.46 0.09 6.52
CA GLY A 59 -1.81 -1.11 5.99
C GLY A 59 -0.92 -0.86 4.76
N SER A 60 -0.77 0.36 4.28
CA SER A 60 0.19 0.75 3.25
C SER A 60 1.39 1.44 3.87
N LYS A 61 2.60 1.10 3.43
CA LYS A 61 3.84 1.69 3.92
C LYS A 61 4.20 2.92 3.09
N ILE A 62 4.27 4.07 3.76
CA ILE A 62 4.68 5.34 3.19
C ILE A 62 6.09 5.65 3.69
N THR A 63 6.99 6.06 2.81
CA THR A 63 8.38 6.43 3.11
C THR A 63 8.61 7.92 2.85
N ALA A 64 9.52 8.53 3.60
CA ALA A 64 9.82 9.95 3.49
C ALA A 64 10.42 10.35 2.13
N ASP A 65 11.11 9.41 1.47
CA ASP A 65 11.68 9.58 0.12
C ASP A 65 10.70 9.29 -1.03
N GLY A 66 9.46 8.88 -0.71
CA GLY A 66 8.44 8.50 -1.69
C GLY A 66 8.76 7.20 -2.46
N ASP A 67 9.70 6.38 -1.96
CA ASP A 67 10.08 5.13 -2.62
C ASP A 67 9.07 4.01 -2.32
N CYS A 68 8.27 3.69 -3.32
CA CYS A 68 7.25 2.63 -3.22
C CYS A 68 7.78 1.21 -3.46
N ARG A 69 9.09 1.00 -3.73
CA ARG A 69 9.66 -0.32 -4.08
C ARG A 69 9.38 -1.41 -3.04
N HIS A 70 9.52 -1.07 -1.76
CA HIS A 70 9.28 -2.01 -0.67
C HIS A 70 7.81 -2.37 -0.56
N GLU A 71 6.93 -1.40 -0.73
CA GLU A 71 5.49 -1.61 -0.68
C GLU A 71 5.00 -2.46 -1.85
N ILE A 72 5.43 -2.16 -3.07
CA ILE A 72 5.11 -2.97 -4.25
C ILE A 72 5.56 -4.42 -4.05
N LYS A 73 6.79 -4.65 -3.59
CA LYS A 73 7.27 -6.02 -3.28
C LYS A 73 6.39 -6.71 -2.24
N ARG A 74 5.99 -6.00 -1.18
CA ARG A 74 5.13 -6.53 -0.12
C ARG A 74 3.77 -6.92 -0.67
N CYS A 75 3.12 -6.06 -1.45
CA CYS A 75 1.83 -6.33 -2.06
C CYS A 75 1.88 -7.52 -3.04
N LEU A 76 2.92 -7.60 -3.87
CA LEU A 76 3.14 -8.73 -4.77
C LEU A 76 3.34 -10.07 -4.01
N LEU A 77 4.06 -10.05 -2.89
CA LEU A 77 4.22 -11.24 -2.03
C LEU A 77 2.91 -11.64 -1.37
N LEU A 78 2.12 -10.70 -0.87
CA LEU A 78 0.80 -10.97 -0.31
C LEU A 78 -0.14 -11.57 -1.35
N ALA A 79 -0.18 -10.99 -2.55
CA ALA A 79 -0.99 -11.50 -3.65
C ALA A 79 -0.59 -12.93 -4.06
N ARG A 80 0.71 -13.24 -4.08
CA ARG A 80 1.18 -14.63 -4.29
C ARG A 80 0.71 -15.55 -3.19
N LYS A 81 0.75 -15.12 -1.93
CA LYS A 81 0.24 -15.92 -0.80
C LYS A 81 -1.26 -16.20 -0.91
N VAL A 82 -2.04 -15.27 -1.44
CA VAL A 82 -3.47 -15.51 -1.71
C VAL A 82 -3.66 -16.61 -2.75
N MET A 83 -2.79 -16.68 -3.76
CA MET A 83 -2.91 -17.69 -4.84
C MET A 83 -2.39 -19.07 -4.47
N THR A 84 -1.34 -19.18 -3.63
CA THR A 84 -0.55 -20.42 -3.58
C THR A 84 -0.82 -21.39 -2.43
N PRO A 85 -1.13 -21.07 -1.17
CA PRO A 85 -1.12 -22.21 -0.23
C PRO A 85 -2.42 -22.69 0.34
N CYS A 86 -3.51 -21.98 0.38
CA CYS A 86 -4.61 -22.47 1.22
C CYS A 86 -6.03 -22.36 0.69
N ASN A 87 -6.35 -21.40 -0.19
CA ASN A 87 -7.74 -21.17 -0.52
C ASN A 87 -8.06 -21.12 -2.01
N LEU A 88 -7.21 -20.50 -2.83
CA LEU A 88 -7.49 -20.35 -4.27
C LEU A 88 -6.92 -21.47 -5.12
N ASP A 89 -5.81 -22.08 -4.74
CA ASP A 89 -5.12 -23.09 -5.56
C ASP A 89 -6.02 -24.31 -5.84
N SER A 90 -6.74 -24.81 -4.85
CA SER A 90 -7.68 -25.91 -5.00
C SER A 90 -8.85 -25.57 -5.93
N ILE A 91 -9.35 -24.34 -5.81
CA ILE A 91 -10.43 -23.82 -6.65
C ILE A 91 -9.96 -23.63 -8.08
N LEU A 92 -8.82 -22.96 -8.27
CA LEU A 92 -8.26 -22.65 -9.58
C LEU A 92 -7.80 -23.90 -10.35
N LYS A 93 -7.50 -25.02 -9.67
CA LYS A 93 -7.14 -26.31 -10.26
C LYS A 93 -8.33 -27.23 -10.47
N SER A 94 -9.51 -26.91 -9.93
CA SER A 94 -10.72 -27.71 -10.14
C SER A 94 -11.08 -27.77 -11.62
N ARG A 95 -11.43 -28.98 -12.07
CA ARG A 95 -11.89 -29.21 -13.45
C ARG A 95 -13.31 -28.73 -13.71
N ASP A 96 -14.07 -28.52 -12.64
CA ASP A 96 -15.49 -28.11 -12.70
C ASP A 96 -15.65 -26.60 -12.92
N ILE A 97 -14.56 -25.83 -12.77
CA ILE A 97 -14.58 -24.37 -12.89
C ILE A 97 -13.99 -23.96 -14.24
N THR A 98 -14.74 -23.13 -14.98
CA THR A 98 -14.30 -22.66 -16.28
C THR A 98 -13.11 -21.70 -16.16
N LEU A 99 -12.28 -21.66 -17.20
CA LEU A 99 -11.15 -20.74 -17.27
C LEU A 99 -11.60 -19.28 -17.11
N SER A 100 -12.73 -18.90 -17.70
CA SER A 100 -13.31 -17.56 -17.58
C SER A 100 -13.61 -17.21 -16.12
N THR A 101 -14.20 -18.14 -15.36
CA THR A 101 -14.46 -17.95 -13.92
C THR A 101 -13.17 -17.79 -13.13
N ASN A 102 -12.16 -18.62 -13.42
CA ASN A 102 -10.83 -18.52 -12.77
C ASN A 102 -10.17 -17.15 -13.04
N VAL A 103 -10.23 -16.66 -14.27
CA VAL A 103 -9.73 -15.32 -14.63
C VAL A 103 -10.48 -14.23 -13.84
N HIS A 104 -11.80 -14.36 -13.73
CA HIS A 104 -12.62 -13.41 -12.97
C HIS A 104 -12.29 -13.43 -11.49
N LEU A 105 -12.11 -14.61 -10.89
CA LEU A 105 -11.69 -14.76 -9.49
C LEU A 105 -10.34 -14.10 -9.21
N VAL A 106 -9.34 -14.33 -10.07
CA VAL A 106 -8.03 -13.71 -9.92
C VAL A 106 -8.14 -12.19 -10.02
N LYS A 107 -8.91 -11.66 -10.97
CA LYS A 107 -9.15 -10.23 -11.11
C LYS A 107 -9.86 -9.63 -9.89
N ALA A 108 -10.83 -10.33 -9.31
CA ALA A 108 -11.62 -9.84 -8.19
C ALA A 108 -10.91 -9.96 -6.84
N MET A 109 -10.04 -10.96 -6.64
CA MET A 109 -9.46 -11.27 -5.34
C MET A 109 -7.95 -10.96 -5.24
N VAL A 110 -7.20 -11.13 -6.32
CA VAL A 110 -5.74 -11.01 -6.30
C VAL A 110 -5.29 -9.61 -6.71
N PHE A 111 -5.85 -9.07 -7.79
CA PHE A 111 -5.47 -7.72 -8.25
C PHE A 111 -5.77 -6.61 -7.25
N PRO A 112 -6.89 -6.60 -6.50
CA PRO A 112 -7.11 -5.60 -5.45
C PRO A 112 -6.05 -5.62 -4.34
N VAL A 113 -5.50 -6.80 -4.01
CA VAL A 113 -4.40 -6.92 -3.03
C VAL A 113 -3.11 -6.31 -3.58
N VAL A 114 -2.83 -6.50 -4.87
CA VAL A 114 -1.65 -5.89 -5.53
C VAL A 114 -1.77 -4.39 -5.60
N MET A 115 -2.96 -3.90 -5.96
CA MET A 115 -3.20 -2.47 -6.22
C MET A 115 -3.61 -1.69 -4.97
N TYR A 116 -3.60 -2.33 -3.80
CA TYR A 116 -3.94 -1.65 -2.55
C TYR A 116 -2.94 -0.54 -2.22
N GLY A 117 -3.43 0.69 -2.07
CA GLY A 117 -2.61 1.88 -1.80
C GLY A 117 -1.79 2.38 -3.01
N CYS A 118 -2.09 1.90 -4.23
CA CYS A 118 -1.32 2.26 -5.44
C CYS A 118 -1.50 3.73 -5.85
N GLU A 119 -2.52 4.40 -5.37
CA GLU A 119 -2.77 5.83 -5.62
C GLU A 119 -1.62 6.72 -5.14
N ASN A 120 -0.86 6.26 -4.16
CA ASN A 120 0.30 6.98 -3.61
C ASN A 120 1.64 6.56 -4.22
N TRP A 121 1.63 5.65 -5.22
CA TRP A 121 2.87 5.11 -5.75
C TRP A 121 3.43 5.96 -6.88
N THR A 122 4.68 6.39 -6.74
CA THR A 122 5.47 6.92 -7.84
C THR A 122 6.15 5.77 -8.57
N ILE A 123 5.44 5.19 -9.56
CA ILE A 123 5.87 3.97 -10.25
C ILE A 123 6.98 4.30 -11.25
N LYS A 124 8.18 3.77 -11.01
CA LYS A 124 9.31 3.80 -11.96
C LYS A 124 9.21 2.62 -12.93
N LYS A 125 9.91 2.68 -14.06
CA LYS A 125 9.92 1.59 -15.08
C LYS A 125 10.30 0.21 -14.51
N ALA A 126 11.16 0.17 -13.49
CA ALA A 126 11.57 -1.08 -12.85
C ALA A 126 10.42 -1.72 -12.05
N GLU A 127 9.65 -0.92 -11.35
CA GLU A 127 8.48 -1.36 -10.59
C GLU A 127 7.34 -1.77 -11.52
N GLN A 128 7.11 -1.05 -12.60
CA GLN A 128 6.17 -1.45 -13.64
C GLN A 128 6.48 -2.84 -14.20
N ARG A 129 7.75 -3.10 -14.54
CA ARG A 129 8.18 -4.43 -15.02
C ARG A 129 7.91 -5.55 -14.00
N ARG A 130 8.00 -5.26 -12.70
CA ARG A 130 7.69 -6.24 -11.64
C ARG A 130 6.20 -6.55 -11.57
N ILE A 131 5.36 -5.53 -11.70
CA ILE A 131 3.90 -5.68 -11.75
C ILE A 131 3.51 -6.49 -13.00
N ASP A 132 4.06 -6.16 -14.15
CA ASP A 132 3.83 -6.88 -15.40
C ASP A 132 4.29 -8.34 -15.33
N ALA A 133 5.45 -8.58 -14.71
CA ALA A 133 5.96 -9.94 -14.50
C ALA A 133 5.06 -10.75 -13.55
N PHE A 134 4.50 -10.12 -12.52
CA PHE A 134 3.53 -10.76 -11.65
C PHE A 134 2.23 -11.09 -12.39
N GLU A 135 1.74 -10.17 -13.20
CA GLU A 135 0.57 -10.41 -14.03
C GLU A 135 0.76 -11.59 -14.98
N LEU A 136 1.92 -11.64 -15.67
CA LEU A 136 2.31 -12.78 -16.51
C LEU A 136 2.37 -14.09 -15.72
N TRP A 137 2.89 -14.05 -14.49
CA TRP A 137 2.92 -15.21 -13.62
C TRP A 137 1.50 -15.69 -13.28
N CYS A 138 0.56 -14.80 -12.97
CA CYS A 138 -0.84 -15.14 -12.73
C CYS A 138 -1.46 -15.86 -13.95
N TRP A 139 -1.25 -15.34 -15.15
CA TRP A 139 -1.79 -15.95 -16.37
C TRP A 139 -1.18 -17.32 -16.66
N ARG A 140 0.12 -17.49 -16.44
CA ARG A 140 0.78 -18.81 -16.54
C ARG A 140 0.25 -19.79 -15.51
N PHE A 141 0.02 -19.35 -14.30
CA PHE A 141 -0.56 -20.15 -13.24
C PHE A 141 -1.95 -20.69 -13.62
N LEU A 142 -2.77 -19.85 -14.24
CA LEU A 142 -4.08 -20.21 -14.77
C LEU A 142 -4.01 -21.01 -16.09
N ARG A 143 -2.82 -21.29 -16.62
CA ARG A 143 -2.61 -21.95 -17.92
C ARG A 143 -3.30 -21.20 -19.08
N VAL A 144 -3.48 -19.89 -18.99
CA VAL A 144 -3.99 -19.07 -20.08
C VAL A 144 -2.93 -18.97 -21.16
N PRO A 145 -3.21 -19.39 -22.40
CA PRO A 145 -2.24 -19.25 -23.49
C PRO A 145 -1.98 -17.76 -23.75
N LEU A 146 -0.69 -17.39 -23.85
CA LEU A 146 -0.26 -16.00 -24.07
C LEU A 146 -0.84 -15.38 -25.36
N THR A 147 -1.24 -16.19 -26.30
CA THR A 147 -1.89 -15.80 -27.57
C THR A 147 -3.33 -15.33 -27.39
N ALA A 148 -4.05 -15.77 -26.34
CA ALA A 148 -5.41 -15.34 -26.04
C ALA A 148 -5.50 -13.88 -25.53
N ARG A 149 -4.36 -13.24 -25.27
CA ARG A 149 -4.24 -11.88 -24.73
C ARG A 149 -4.51 -10.77 -25.76
N ARG A 150 -4.80 -11.11 -27.02
CA ARG A 150 -4.99 -10.15 -28.13
C ARG A 150 -6.43 -9.78 -28.42
N SER A 151 -7.39 -10.15 -27.58
CA SER A 151 -8.76 -9.64 -27.72
C SER A 151 -8.93 -8.46 -26.77
N ASN A 152 -8.99 -7.29 -27.36
CA ASN A 152 -9.46 -6.08 -26.69
C ASN A 152 -10.90 -6.27 -26.20
#